data_49d67d999fbae5460806ed83ef6eb745
#
_entry.id   49d67d999fbae5460806ed83ef6eb745
#
_cell.length_a   1.000
_cell.length_b   1.000
_cell.length_c   1.000
_cell.angle_alpha   90.00
_cell.angle_beta   90.00
_cell.angle_gamma   90.00
#
_symmetry.space_group_name_H-M   'P 1'
#
loop_
_entity.id
_entity.type
_entity.pdbx_description
1 polymer ?
#
loop_
_entity_poly.entity_id
_entity_poly.type
_entity_poly.pdbx_seq_one_letter_code
_entity_poly.pdbx_strand_id
1 'polypeptide(L)'
;VDVYGEGVLIMGESGIGKSEAALELVRRGHRLVSDDVVMIRKVSDVTLVGSAPDITRHFIELRGIGIIDVKMLYGVEHVKDTQAIDLVIKLEDWNKDKEYDRLGLEEEYTEFLGNKIVCHSLPIRPGRNLAVIVETAAVNHRQKKMGYNAAQELYRRVQENMSNKRGE
;
A
#
# COMPACT_ATOMS: atom_id res chain seq x y z
N VAL A 1 2.95 3.28 -6.21
CA VAL A 1 1.69 3.86 -6.70
C VAL A 1 1.26 5.00 -5.77
N ASP A 2 0.76 6.08 -6.33
CA ASP A 2 0.12 7.17 -5.58
C ASP A 2 -1.37 6.89 -5.50
N VAL A 3 -1.89 6.67 -4.29
CA VAL A 3 -3.29 6.36 -4.01
C VAL A 3 -3.88 7.50 -3.17
N TYR A 4 -4.63 8.40 -3.81
CA TYR A 4 -5.21 9.60 -3.17
C TYR A 4 -4.18 10.45 -2.41
N GLY A 5 -2.97 10.59 -2.95
CA GLY A 5 -1.89 11.33 -2.31
C GLY A 5 -1.04 10.52 -1.34
N GLU A 6 -1.42 9.30 -1.00
CA GLU A 6 -0.62 8.38 -0.20
C GLU A 6 0.30 7.56 -1.11
N GLY A 7 1.61 7.64 -0.90
CA GLY A 7 2.57 6.82 -1.63
C GLY A 7 2.63 5.42 -1.06
N VAL A 8 2.20 4.42 -1.85
CA VAL A 8 2.19 3.02 -1.44
C VAL A 8 3.27 2.25 -2.19
N LEU A 9 4.21 1.69 -1.43
CA LEU A 9 5.23 0.78 -1.96
C LEU A 9 4.74 -0.65 -1.79
N ILE A 10 4.52 -1.33 -2.91
CA ILE A 10 4.07 -2.73 -2.93
C ILE A 10 5.28 -3.63 -3.12
N MET A 11 5.53 -4.49 -2.16
CA MET A 11 6.65 -5.43 -2.16
C MET A 11 6.14 -6.88 -2.21
N GLY A 12 6.96 -7.77 -2.73
CA GLY A 12 6.66 -9.19 -2.81
C GLY A 12 7.55 -9.88 -3.83
N GLU A 13 7.52 -11.20 -3.84
CA GLU A 13 8.31 -12.00 -4.77
C GLU A 13 7.88 -11.75 -6.22
N SER A 14 8.81 -11.95 -7.15
CA SER A 14 8.51 -11.90 -8.57
C SER A 14 7.40 -12.89 -8.92
N GLY A 15 6.41 -12.44 -9.68
CA GLY A 15 5.27 -13.25 -10.08
C GLY A 15 4.12 -13.32 -9.08
N ILE A 16 4.21 -12.62 -7.94
CA ILE A 16 3.15 -12.65 -6.93
C ILE A 16 1.93 -11.80 -7.31
N GLY A 17 2.06 -10.92 -8.32
CA GLY A 17 0.95 -10.10 -8.81
C GLY A 17 1.07 -8.61 -8.53
N LYS A 18 2.28 -8.10 -8.26
CA LYS A 18 2.51 -6.68 -7.98
C LYS A 18 2.14 -5.77 -9.15
N SER A 19 2.58 -6.12 -10.36
CA SER A 19 2.31 -5.33 -11.56
C SER A 19 0.84 -5.31 -11.92
N GLU A 20 0.14 -6.44 -11.79
CA GLU A 20 -1.30 -6.54 -12.00
C GLU A 20 -2.08 -5.69 -10.98
N ALA A 21 -1.67 -5.72 -9.72
CA ALA A 21 -2.28 -4.89 -8.68
C ALA A 21 -2.06 -3.39 -8.96
N ALA A 22 -0.85 -3.02 -9.38
CA ALA A 22 -0.54 -1.63 -9.75
C ALA A 22 -1.40 -1.17 -10.94
N LEU A 23 -1.54 -1.99 -11.97
CA LEU A 23 -2.37 -1.69 -13.13
C LEU A 23 -3.84 -1.51 -12.76
N GLU A 24 -4.37 -2.36 -11.90
CA GLU A 24 -5.75 -2.23 -11.42
C GLU A 24 -5.96 -0.93 -10.65
N LEU A 25 -4.99 -0.53 -9.81
CA LEU A 25 -5.01 0.75 -9.11
C LEU A 25 -5.01 1.93 -10.10
N VAL A 26 -4.20 1.86 -11.15
CA VAL A 26 -4.18 2.86 -12.23
C VAL A 26 -5.55 2.96 -12.90
N ARG A 27 -6.16 1.84 -13.24
CA ARG A 27 -7.50 1.79 -13.85
C ARG A 27 -8.58 2.35 -12.92
N ARG A 28 -8.37 2.30 -11.62
CA ARG A 28 -9.26 2.89 -10.62
C ARG A 28 -9.02 4.39 -10.40
N GLY A 29 -8.10 5.00 -11.14
CA GLY A 29 -7.84 6.43 -11.09
C GLY A 29 -6.60 6.86 -10.32
N HIS A 30 -5.79 5.90 -9.85
CA HIS A 30 -4.55 6.22 -9.15
C HIS A 30 -3.39 6.37 -10.12
N ARG A 31 -2.22 6.78 -9.62
CA ARG A 31 -1.08 7.10 -10.47
C ARG A 31 0.09 6.15 -10.25
N LEU A 32 0.64 5.65 -11.35
CA LEU A 32 1.84 4.84 -11.32
C LEU A 32 3.07 5.74 -11.12
N VAL A 33 3.92 5.39 -10.18
CA VAL A 33 5.24 6.02 -10.00
C VAL A 33 6.33 5.13 -10.60
N SER A 34 6.35 3.85 -10.24
CA SER A 34 7.31 2.88 -10.78
C SER A 34 6.75 1.46 -10.73
N ASP A 35 7.15 0.65 -11.71
CA ASP A 35 7.00 -0.80 -11.68
C ASP A 35 8.36 -1.43 -11.40
N ASP A 36 8.35 -2.65 -10.84
CA ASP A 36 9.50 -3.52 -10.59
C ASP A 36 10.62 -2.90 -9.74
N VAL A 37 11.31 -1.88 -10.22
CA VAL A 37 12.41 -1.22 -9.50
C VAL A 37 11.97 0.16 -9.05
N VAL A 38 12.01 0.40 -7.74
CA VAL A 38 11.74 1.70 -7.15
C VAL A 38 13.04 2.27 -6.59
N MET A 39 13.43 3.43 -7.06
CA MET A 39 14.54 4.18 -6.50
C MET A 39 14.05 4.97 -5.29
N ILE A 40 14.72 4.81 -4.15
CA ILE A 40 14.34 5.47 -2.91
C ILE A 40 15.41 6.47 -2.52
N ARG A 41 14.99 7.71 -2.29
CA ARG A 41 15.85 8.80 -1.84
C ARG A 41 15.37 9.33 -0.50
N LYS A 42 16.30 9.49 0.44
CA LYS A 42 16.03 10.14 1.71
C LYS A 42 16.06 11.65 1.54
N VAL A 43 14.95 12.31 1.81
CA VAL A 43 14.79 13.77 1.73
C VAL A 43 14.94 14.40 3.10
N SER A 44 14.49 13.72 4.15
CA SER A 44 14.61 14.14 5.54
C SER A 44 14.58 12.93 6.47
N ASP A 45 14.72 13.15 7.77
CA ASP A 45 14.67 12.08 8.77
C ASP A 45 13.30 11.37 8.84
N VAL A 46 12.26 11.95 8.23
CA VAL A 46 10.90 11.41 8.25
C VAL A 46 10.33 11.17 6.86
N THR A 47 11.04 11.55 5.79
CA THR A 47 10.50 11.48 4.44
C THR A 47 11.45 10.74 3.48
N LEU A 48 10.92 9.70 2.86
CA LEU A 48 11.53 9.00 1.73
C LEU A 48 10.70 9.27 0.48
N VAL A 49 11.38 9.44 -0.65
CA VAL A 49 10.73 9.67 -1.95
C VAL A 49 11.08 8.55 -2.91
N GLY A 50 10.05 7.96 -3.51
CA GLY A 50 10.19 6.94 -4.53
C GLY A 50 10.10 7.52 -5.94
N SER A 51 10.85 6.94 -6.86
CA SER A 51 10.83 7.28 -8.28
C SER A 51 11.21 6.07 -9.13
N ALA A 52 10.93 6.16 -10.44
CA ALA A 52 11.35 5.14 -11.39
C ALA A 52 12.73 5.48 -11.97
N PRO A 53 13.52 4.45 -12.34
CA PRO A 53 14.65 4.68 -13.25
C PRO A 53 14.16 5.32 -14.56
N ASP A 54 14.94 6.23 -15.14
CA ASP A 54 14.55 6.98 -16.34
C ASP A 54 14.17 6.05 -17.51
N ILE A 55 14.89 4.94 -17.64
CA ILE A 55 14.71 4.01 -18.76
C ILE A 55 13.40 3.23 -18.69
N THR A 56 12.84 3.02 -17.50
CA THR A 56 11.61 2.24 -17.30
C THR A 56 10.41 3.08 -16.87
N ARG A 57 10.60 4.40 -16.79
CA ARG A 57 9.55 5.31 -16.34
C ARG A 57 8.26 5.14 -17.13
N HIS A 58 7.13 5.00 -16.45
CA HIS A 58 5.78 4.83 -16.98
C HIS A 58 5.48 3.47 -17.60
N PHE A 59 6.43 2.55 -17.62
CA PHE A 59 6.25 1.23 -18.20
C PHE A 59 5.88 0.19 -17.12
N ILE A 60 4.99 -0.72 -17.49
CA ILE A 60 4.65 -1.91 -16.71
C ILE A 60 4.89 -3.14 -17.56
N GLU A 61 5.51 -4.17 -16.98
CA GLU A 61 5.63 -5.47 -17.60
C GLU A 61 4.51 -6.39 -17.12
N LEU A 62 3.70 -6.88 -18.05
CA LEU A 62 2.63 -7.86 -17.79
C LEU A 62 2.96 -9.18 -18.46
N ARG A 63 2.99 -10.25 -17.67
CA ARG A 63 3.23 -11.59 -18.20
C ARG A 63 2.16 -11.96 -19.20
N GLY A 64 2.58 -12.46 -20.37
CA GLY A 64 1.69 -12.83 -21.47
C GLY A 64 1.27 -11.70 -22.40
N ILE A 65 1.44 -10.44 -21.97
CA ILE A 65 1.15 -9.25 -22.78
C ILE A 65 2.45 -8.56 -23.20
N GLY A 66 3.39 -8.40 -22.26
CA GLY A 66 4.66 -7.70 -22.48
C GLY A 66 4.70 -6.34 -21.82
N ILE A 67 5.47 -5.44 -22.38
CA ILE A 67 5.65 -4.08 -21.86
C ILE A 67 4.51 -3.18 -22.36
N ILE A 68 3.89 -2.46 -21.45
CA ILE A 68 2.89 -1.43 -21.77
C ILE A 68 3.37 -0.07 -21.27
N ASP A 69 3.00 0.98 -21.97
CA ASP A 69 3.23 2.38 -21.58
C ASP A 69 1.96 2.95 -20.95
N VAL A 70 1.96 3.07 -19.63
CA VAL A 70 0.78 3.51 -18.88
C VAL A 70 0.38 4.94 -19.23
N LYS A 71 1.36 5.82 -19.44
CA LYS A 71 1.09 7.21 -19.83
C LYS A 71 0.39 7.29 -21.19
N MET A 72 0.83 6.49 -22.14
CA MET A 72 0.23 6.48 -23.49
C MET A 72 -1.16 5.83 -23.50
N LEU A 73 -1.36 4.78 -22.69
CA LEU A 73 -2.64 4.06 -22.66
C LEU A 73 -3.72 4.76 -21.84
N TYR A 74 -3.34 5.36 -20.72
CA TYR A 74 -4.30 5.88 -19.73
C TYR A 74 -4.22 7.40 -19.55
N GLY A 75 -3.16 8.04 -20.01
CA GLY A 75 -3.00 9.48 -19.92
C GLY A 75 -2.03 9.95 -18.84
N VAL A 76 -1.65 11.21 -18.93
CA VAL A 76 -0.68 11.84 -18.02
C VAL A 76 -1.18 11.91 -16.57
N GLU A 77 -2.47 11.92 -16.37
CA GLU A 77 -3.11 11.92 -15.05
C GLU A 77 -2.96 10.60 -14.29
N HIS A 78 -2.50 9.54 -14.96
CA HIS A 78 -2.30 8.21 -14.36
C HIS A 78 -0.84 7.87 -14.06
N VAL A 79 0.06 8.83 -14.21
CA VAL A 79 1.49 8.68 -13.90
C VAL A 79 1.99 9.84 -13.05
N LYS A 80 3.03 9.57 -12.27
CA LYS A 80 3.69 10.57 -11.44
C LYS A 80 5.17 10.25 -11.35
N ASP A 81 6.03 11.25 -11.45
CA ASP A 81 7.48 11.03 -11.49
C ASP A 81 8.08 10.68 -10.12
N THR A 82 7.58 11.33 -9.06
CA THR A 82 8.07 11.12 -7.70
C THR A 82 6.90 11.13 -6.71
N GLN A 83 7.04 10.37 -5.64
CA GLN A 83 6.03 10.34 -4.57
C GLN A 83 6.70 10.00 -3.24
N ALA A 84 6.33 10.72 -2.18
CA ALA A 84 6.70 10.35 -0.83
C ALA A 84 6.12 8.96 -0.51
N ILE A 85 6.91 8.12 0.13
CA ILE A 85 6.48 6.77 0.53
C ILE A 85 5.86 6.85 1.92
N ASP A 86 4.57 6.61 2.00
CA ASP A 86 3.79 6.73 3.24
C ASP A 86 3.46 5.38 3.86
N LEU A 87 3.37 4.35 3.03
CA LEU A 87 2.89 3.04 3.43
C LEU A 87 3.57 1.94 2.60
N VAL A 88 3.95 0.87 3.26
CA VAL A 88 4.47 -0.34 2.59
C VAL A 88 3.46 -1.46 2.73
N ILE A 89 3.15 -2.10 1.62
CA ILE A 89 2.33 -3.32 1.57
C ILE A 89 3.22 -4.47 1.09
N LYS A 90 3.40 -5.47 1.93
CA LYS A 90 4.12 -6.70 1.57
C LYS A 90 3.11 -7.77 1.18
N LEU A 91 3.15 -8.18 -0.08
CA LEU A 91 2.35 -9.29 -0.57
C LEU A 91 3.10 -10.59 -0.32
N GLU A 92 2.43 -11.55 0.26
CA GLU A 92 3.02 -12.86 0.56
C GLU A 92 2.02 -13.98 0.33
N ASP A 93 2.53 -15.19 0.08
CA ASP A 93 1.68 -16.37 -0.03
C ASP A 93 0.99 -16.63 1.32
N TRP A 94 -0.26 -17.10 1.25
CA TRP A 94 -1.00 -17.47 2.45
C TRP A 94 -0.24 -18.55 3.24
N ASN A 95 -0.02 -18.27 4.52
CA ASN A 95 0.58 -19.22 5.45
C ASN A 95 -0.39 -19.45 6.61
N LYS A 96 -0.95 -20.66 6.69
CA LYS A 96 -1.92 -21.03 7.73
C LYS A 96 -1.35 -21.00 9.15
N ASP A 97 -0.02 -21.12 9.28
CA ASP A 97 0.67 -21.12 10.57
C ASP A 97 1.03 -19.70 11.03
N LYS A 98 0.84 -18.70 10.18
CA LYS A 98 1.09 -17.30 10.48
C LYS A 98 -0.21 -16.62 10.92
N GLU A 99 -0.14 -15.91 12.03
CA GLU A 99 -1.23 -15.04 12.45
C GLU A 99 -1.15 -13.71 11.67
N TYR A 100 -2.28 -13.33 11.06
CA TYR A 100 -2.42 -12.04 10.42
C TYR A 100 -3.21 -11.10 11.32
N ASP A 101 -2.78 -9.84 11.39
CA ASP A 101 -3.47 -8.83 12.16
C ASP A 101 -4.89 -8.62 11.63
N ARG A 102 -5.89 -8.89 12.44
CA ARG A 102 -7.30 -8.76 12.08
C ARG A 102 -7.89 -7.43 12.53
N LEU A 103 -7.33 -6.83 13.54
CA LEU A 103 -7.89 -5.63 14.17
C LEU A 103 -7.14 -4.36 13.84
N GLY A 104 -5.85 -4.45 13.48
CA GLY A 104 -5.03 -3.28 13.18
C GLY A 104 -4.68 -2.44 14.41
N LEU A 105 -4.65 -3.04 15.60
CA LEU A 105 -4.30 -2.36 16.84
C LEU A 105 -2.78 -2.15 16.97
N GLU A 106 -1.98 -3.07 16.43
CA GLU A 106 -0.53 -2.99 16.44
C GLU A 106 -0.03 -2.56 15.05
N GLU A 107 0.91 -1.63 15.02
CA GLU A 107 1.56 -1.22 13.79
C GLU A 107 2.88 -1.95 13.60
N GLU A 108 3.09 -2.49 12.40
CA GLU A 108 4.37 -3.01 11.96
C GLU A 108 5.08 -1.93 11.13
N TYR A 109 6.41 -2.00 11.13
CA TYR A 109 7.25 -1.04 10.40
C TYR A 109 8.29 -1.78 9.58
N THR A 110 8.69 -1.16 8.49
CA THR A 110 9.88 -1.53 7.74
C THR A 110 10.80 -0.33 7.65
N GLU A 111 12.09 -0.56 7.48
CA GLU A 111 13.08 0.52 7.50
C GLU A 111 13.82 0.59 6.17
N PHE A 112 13.93 1.80 5.63
CA PHE A 112 14.76 2.13 4.48
C PHE A 112 15.60 3.36 4.80
N LEU A 113 16.89 3.28 4.56
CA LEU A 113 17.82 4.41 4.76
C LEU A 113 17.71 5.07 6.15
N GLY A 114 17.40 4.27 7.18
CA GLY A 114 17.23 4.75 8.55
C GLY A 114 15.84 5.27 8.90
N ASN A 115 14.92 5.39 7.95
CA ASN A 115 13.56 5.84 8.18
C ASN A 115 12.61 4.64 8.31
N LYS A 116 11.74 4.68 9.32
CA LYS A 116 10.70 3.66 9.53
C LYS A 116 9.42 4.06 8.83
N ILE A 117 8.81 3.12 8.12
CA ILE A 117 7.54 3.31 7.41
C ILE A 117 6.57 2.22 7.86
N VAL A 118 5.31 2.61 8.09
CA VAL A 118 4.24 1.66 8.42
C VAL A 118 4.13 0.61 7.32
N CYS A 119 4.03 -0.66 7.72
CA CYS A 119 4.01 -1.79 6.83
C CYS A 119 2.87 -2.74 7.19
N HIS A 120 2.16 -3.21 6.17
CA HIS A 120 1.19 -4.29 6.30
C HIS A 120 1.61 -5.49 5.46
N SER A 121 1.48 -6.69 6.02
CA SER A 121 1.67 -7.95 5.30
C SER A 121 0.30 -8.47 4.88
N LEU A 122 0.09 -8.63 3.58
CA LEU A 122 -1.17 -9.11 3.01
C LEU A 122 -0.99 -10.49 2.39
N PRO A 123 -1.72 -11.51 2.87
CA PRO A 123 -1.69 -12.82 2.23
C PRO A 123 -2.45 -12.79 0.91
N ILE A 124 -1.87 -13.40 -0.11
CA ILE A 124 -2.51 -13.59 -1.41
C ILE A 124 -3.35 -14.84 -1.37
N ARG A 125 -4.62 -14.71 -1.70
CA ARG A 125 -5.56 -15.82 -1.84
C ARG A 125 -6.38 -15.64 -3.10
N PRO A 126 -6.78 -16.74 -3.77
CA PRO A 126 -7.75 -16.66 -4.86
C PRO A 126 -9.03 -15.93 -4.41
N GLY A 127 -9.56 -15.07 -5.25
CA GLY A 127 -10.77 -14.32 -4.96
C GLY A 127 -10.61 -13.02 -4.18
N ARG A 128 -9.41 -12.70 -3.67
CA ARG A 128 -9.17 -11.40 -3.05
C ARG A 128 -8.85 -10.35 -4.12
N ASN A 129 -9.50 -9.20 -4.03
CA ASN A 129 -9.19 -8.05 -4.87
C ASN A 129 -8.09 -7.21 -4.18
N LEU A 130 -6.84 -7.40 -4.60
CA LEU A 130 -5.70 -6.72 -4.00
C LEU A 130 -5.76 -5.20 -4.17
N ALA A 131 -6.23 -4.72 -5.32
CA ALA A 131 -6.33 -3.29 -5.57
C ALA A 131 -7.28 -2.62 -4.58
N VAL A 132 -8.44 -3.21 -4.32
CA VAL A 132 -9.41 -2.69 -3.34
C VAL A 132 -8.80 -2.68 -1.93
N ILE A 133 -8.10 -3.74 -1.56
CA ILE A 133 -7.48 -3.85 -0.23
C ILE A 133 -6.37 -2.79 -0.07
N VAL A 134 -5.52 -2.64 -1.06
CA VAL A 134 -4.45 -1.63 -1.05
C VAL A 134 -5.02 -0.22 -0.98
N GLU A 135 -6.03 0.07 -1.80
CA GLU A 135 -6.72 1.37 -1.79
C GLU A 135 -7.32 1.67 -0.42
N THR A 136 -8.00 0.70 0.17
CA THR A 136 -8.61 0.84 1.50
C THR A 136 -7.54 1.03 2.58
N ALA A 137 -6.43 0.29 2.50
CA ALA A 137 -5.32 0.45 3.44
C ALA A 137 -4.72 1.85 3.37
N ALA A 138 -4.56 2.41 2.16
CA ALA A 138 -4.05 3.76 1.96
C ALA A 138 -4.99 4.82 2.57
N VAL A 139 -6.28 4.72 2.32
CA VAL A 139 -7.29 5.65 2.85
C VAL A 139 -7.36 5.55 4.38
N ASN A 140 -7.34 4.35 4.93
CA ASN A 140 -7.36 4.14 6.38
C ASN A 140 -6.09 4.70 7.04
N HIS A 141 -4.93 4.51 6.42
CA HIS A 141 -3.66 5.08 6.88
C HIS A 141 -3.71 6.62 6.92
N ARG A 142 -4.28 7.22 5.89
CA ARG A 142 -4.48 8.66 5.83
C ARG A 142 -5.36 9.16 6.98
N GLN A 143 -6.46 8.46 7.29
CA GLN A 143 -7.31 8.80 8.42
C GLN A 143 -6.58 8.71 9.76
N LYS A 144 -5.73 7.70 9.95
CA LYS A 144 -4.90 7.57 11.14
C LYS A 144 -3.98 8.78 11.33
N LYS A 145 -3.35 9.25 10.25
CA LYS A 145 -2.52 10.46 10.29
C LYS A 145 -3.32 11.70 10.65
N MET A 146 -4.60 11.74 10.31
CA MET A 146 -5.51 12.84 10.63
C MET A 146 -6.12 12.72 12.02
N GLY A 147 -5.74 11.70 12.80
CA GLY A 147 -6.14 11.50 14.18
C GLY A 147 -7.25 10.49 14.41
N TYR A 148 -7.83 9.89 13.37
CA TYR A 148 -8.87 8.88 13.52
C TYR A 148 -8.31 7.47 13.30
N ASN A 149 -8.51 6.59 14.29
CA ASN A 149 -8.11 5.18 14.21
C ASN A 149 -9.33 4.30 14.52
N ALA A 150 -9.85 3.62 13.49
CA ALA A 150 -11.06 2.80 13.60
C ALA A 150 -10.89 1.64 14.59
N ALA A 151 -9.71 1.02 14.64
CA ALA A 151 -9.44 -0.08 15.57
C ALA A 151 -9.49 0.38 17.03
N GLN A 152 -8.92 1.56 17.32
CA GLN A 152 -8.98 2.17 18.64
C GLN A 152 -10.41 2.57 19.01
N GLU A 153 -11.17 3.10 18.07
CA GLU A 153 -12.58 3.44 18.28
C GLU A 153 -13.42 2.20 18.60
N LEU A 154 -13.21 1.11 17.89
CA LEU A 154 -13.88 -0.15 18.19
C LEU A 154 -13.53 -0.65 19.59
N TYR A 155 -12.26 -0.60 19.97
CA TYR A 155 -11.79 -1.01 21.30
C TYR A 155 -12.47 -0.15 22.40
N ARG A 156 -12.55 1.16 22.18
CA ARG A 156 -13.24 2.07 23.10
C ARG A 156 -14.71 1.69 23.28
N ARG A 157 -15.42 1.41 22.19
CA ARG A 157 -16.84 1.00 22.20
C ARG A 157 -17.03 -0.31 22.94
N VAL A 158 -16.14 -1.27 22.74
CA VAL A 158 -16.18 -2.56 23.44
C VAL A 158 -16.02 -2.35 24.95
N GLN A 159 -15.07 -1.53 25.38
CA GLN A 159 -14.86 -1.23 26.79
C GLN A 159 -16.05 -0.52 27.41
N GLU A 160 -16.64 0.48 26.76
CA GLU A 160 -17.86 1.16 27.24
C GLU A 160 -19.03 0.19 27.38
N ASN A 161 -19.24 -0.67 26.40
CA ASN A 161 -20.29 -1.66 26.43
C ASN A 161 -20.13 -2.64 27.61
N MET A 162 -18.90 -3.06 27.89
CA MET A 162 -18.59 -3.91 29.03
C MET A 162 -18.82 -3.18 30.37
N SER A 163 -18.42 -1.91 30.47
CA SER A 163 -18.63 -1.09 31.67
C SER A 163 -20.12 -0.88 31.97
N ASN A 164 -20.90 -0.59 30.92
CA ASN A 164 -22.35 -0.43 31.05
C ASN A 164 -23.04 -1.70 31.54
N LYS A 165 -22.62 -2.86 31.07
CA LYS A 165 -23.12 -4.15 31.51
C LYS A 165 -22.77 -4.48 32.96
N ARG A 166 -21.63 -3.98 33.45
CA ARG A 166 -21.23 -4.16 34.85
C ARG A 166 -21.95 -3.22 35.80
N GLY A 167 -22.47 -2.10 35.31
CA GLY A 167 -23.23 -1.13 36.08
C GLY A 167 -24.70 -1.44 36.23
N GLU A 168 -25.17 -2.49 35.55
CA GLU A 168 -26.52 -3.03 35.72
C GLU A 168 -26.51 -4.09 36.82
#